data_a1aa276e6cc2730655cc193631c3809d
#
_entry.id   a1aa276e6cc2730655cc193631c3809d
#
_cell.length_a   1.000
_cell.length_b   1.000
_cell.length_c   1.000
_cell.angle_alpha   90.00
_cell.angle_beta   90.00
_cell.angle_gamma   90.00
#
_symmetry.space_group_name_H-M   'P 1'
#
loop_
_entity.id
_entity.type
_entity.pdbx_description
1 polymer ?
#
loop_
_entity_poly.entity_id
_entity_poly.type
_entity_poly.pdbx_seq_one_letter_code
_entity_poly.pdbx_strand_id
1 'polypeptide(L)'
;RLFRVTGVQTCALPISFDLLKAAGATQLETEGKNAGCWVMKLEGAKEFEGMEDADKVLVRSNGTVTYTGKDVAYQLWKLGDLGIDFEYEKAPYVNPFGEAEFIASDGTSPLYRTRHDAEGADPSARGRFGGGDSVINVIDVRQSYPQKVVKEAVRRAGFPEGADRSVHFAYEMVALTPASAELLGVTLSDEDRGRAYVEMSGRKGLGVKADDLVERLVEKAIEQILDRQPGERPDLSRAEAIAIGALRVYMTRYSRNKVIAFDFDEALAFEGDTGPYLQYAAVRTANIFRKLEEKGLPGLLDAEEAASVGALDAAHLDDGLWDVVRTCGRTQETFEKAAETFEVSLLVRHALAVGAAFHHLYHTHPILQAENDESRRARRAALQLVARTLEDVLGVLGVPIPERM
;
A
#
# COMPACT_ATOMS: atom_id res chain seq x y z
N ARG A 1 2.85 11.90 -1.75
CA ARG A 1 2.81 13.30 -1.27
C ARG A 1 1.79 13.40 -0.14
N LEU A 2 2.26 13.59 1.09
CA LEU A 2 1.40 13.85 2.25
C LEU A 2 0.88 15.30 2.17
N PHE A 3 -0.43 15.44 2.10
CA PHE A 3 -1.09 16.73 1.95
C PHE A 3 -2.21 16.87 2.99
N ARG A 4 -2.10 17.86 3.87
CA ARG A 4 -3.16 18.17 4.83
C ARG A 4 -3.98 19.35 4.31
N VAL A 5 -5.18 19.09 3.82
CA VAL A 5 -6.12 20.13 3.38
C VAL A 5 -6.91 20.63 4.58
N THR A 6 -6.65 21.84 5.03
CA THR A 6 -7.37 22.48 6.14
C THR A 6 -8.39 23.52 5.70
N GLY A 7 -8.43 23.90 4.41
CA GLY A 7 -9.13 25.07 3.92
C GLY A 7 -10.18 24.86 2.80
N VAL A 8 -10.70 23.65 2.57
CA VAL A 8 -11.71 23.37 1.52
C VAL A 8 -13.01 24.20 1.66
N GLN A 9 -13.19 24.93 2.75
CA GLN A 9 -14.51 25.40 3.15
C GLN A 9 -15.01 26.65 2.43
N THR A 10 -14.18 27.52 1.88
CA THR A 10 -14.63 28.87 1.52
C THR A 10 -14.71 29.20 0.04
N CYS A 11 -13.88 28.62 -0.81
CA CYS A 11 -13.93 28.90 -2.26
C CYS A 11 -14.42 27.68 -3.09
N ALA A 12 -14.00 26.48 -2.76
CA ALA A 12 -14.30 25.27 -3.52
C ALA A 12 -15.76 24.80 -3.36
N LEU A 13 -16.34 24.95 -2.16
CA LEU A 13 -17.70 24.49 -1.87
C LEU A 13 -18.79 25.22 -2.67
N PRO A 14 -18.81 26.57 -2.75
CA PRO A 14 -19.79 27.26 -3.58
C PRO A 14 -19.73 26.84 -5.04
N ILE A 15 -18.51 26.76 -5.61
CA ILE A 15 -18.30 26.41 -7.02
C ILE A 15 -18.78 25.01 -7.33
N SER A 16 -18.39 24.02 -6.52
CA SER A 16 -18.84 22.63 -6.72
C SER A 16 -20.36 22.50 -6.59
N PHE A 17 -20.95 23.27 -5.69
CA PHE A 17 -22.38 23.27 -5.50
C PHE A 17 -23.12 23.98 -6.66
N ASP A 18 -22.58 25.07 -7.19
CA ASP A 18 -23.12 25.75 -8.37
C ASP A 18 -23.04 24.89 -9.63
N LEU A 19 -21.96 24.10 -9.79
CA LEU A 19 -21.85 23.08 -10.85
C LEU A 19 -22.96 22.05 -10.75
N LEU A 20 -23.19 21.50 -9.55
CA LEU A 20 -24.26 20.50 -9.32
C LEU A 20 -25.66 21.08 -9.55
N LYS A 21 -25.91 22.34 -9.17
CA LYS A 21 -27.18 23.04 -9.43
C LYS A 21 -27.37 23.27 -10.93
N ALA A 22 -26.36 23.81 -11.61
CA ALA A 22 -26.43 24.10 -13.04
C ALA A 22 -26.70 22.84 -13.87
N ALA A 23 -26.14 21.70 -13.42
CA ALA A 23 -26.38 20.38 -14.00
C ALA A 23 -27.73 19.74 -13.61
N GLY A 24 -28.51 20.38 -12.73
CA GLY A 24 -29.78 19.81 -12.23
C GLY A 24 -29.57 18.58 -11.32
N ALA A 25 -28.36 18.37 -10.82
CA ALA A 25 -28.01 17.22 -9.99
C ALA A 25 -28.47 17.34 -8.54
N THR A 26 -28.82 18.57 -8.10
CA THR A 26 -29.34 18.85 -6.76
C THR A 26 -30.64 19.67 -6.81
N GLN A 27 -31.51 19.38 -5.88
CA GLN A 27 -32.78 20.13 -5.71
C GLN A 27 -33.00 20.53 -4.26
N LEU A 28 -33.71 21.64 -4.06
CA LEU A 28 -34.16 22.07 -2.74
C LEU A 28 -35.41 21.28 -2.36
N GLU A 29 -35.32 20.50 -1.29
CA GLU A 29 -36.51 19.82 -0.75
C GLU A 29 -37.40 20.83 -0.01
N THR A 30 -38.67 20.84 -0.36
CA THR A 30 -39.65 21.77 0.25
C THR A 30 -40.50 21.09 1.33
N GLU A 31 -40.57 19.76 1.32
CA GLU A 31 -41.39 18.96 2.21
C GLU A 31 -40.63 17.73 2.75
N GLY A 32 -41.21 17.07 3.75
CA GLY A 32 -40.69 15.83 4.32
C GLY A 32 -39.49 16.02 5.25
N LYS A 33 -38.78 14.92 5.52
CA LYS A 33 -37.66 14.87 6.50
C LYS A 33 -36.48 15.77 6.16
N ASN A 34 -36.31 16.09 4.88
CA ASN A 34 -35.20 16.89 4.36
C ASN A 34 -35.65 18.31 3.95
N ALA A 35 -36.82 18.81 4.41
CA ALA A 35 -37.29 20.12 4.07
C ALA A 35 -36.26 21.22 4.35
N GLY A 36 -36.05 22.11 3.38
CA GLY A 36 -35.04 23.16 3.42
C GLY A 36 -33.60 22.71 3.11
N CYS A 37 -33.39 21.43 2.89
CA CYS A 37 -32.06 20.89 2.52
C CYS A 37 -31.89 20.83 1.00
N TRP A 38 -30.66 20.99 0.55
CA TRP A 38 -30.26 20.66 -0.82
C TRP A 38 -29.86 19.20 -0.90
N VAL A 39 -30.56 18.45 -1.73
CA VAL A 39 -30.47 17.00 -1.82
C VAL A 39 -30.08 16.60 -3.23
N MET A 40 -29.15 15.70 -3.36
CA MET A 40 -28.82 15.02 -4.61
C MET A 40 -29.71 13.76 -4.71
N LYS A 41 -30.53 13.72 -5.75
CA LYS A 41 -31.36 12.55 -6.07
C LYS A 41 -30.49 11.51 -6.75
N LEU A 42 -30.46 10.30 -6.22
CA LEU A 42 -29.65 9.20 -6.75
C LEU A 42 -30.49 8.16 -7.50
N GLU A 43 -31.78 8.38 -7.58
CA GLU A 43 -32.71 7.55 -8.35
C GLU A 43 -32.24 7.43 -9.83
N GLY A 44 -32.34 6.25 -10.40
CA GLY A 44 -31.94 5.95 -11.79
C GLY A 44 -30.44 5.74 -12.00
N ALA A 45 -29.61 5.91 -10.99
CA ALA A 45 -28.20 5.54 -11.08
C ALA A 45 -28.01 4.05 -10.72
N LYS A 46 -27.43 3.27 -11.64
CA LYS A 46 -27.26 1.82 -11.53
C LYS A 46 -26.64 1.34 -10.21
N GLU A 47 -25.73 2.13 -9.66
CA GLU A 47 -25.02 1.79 -8.41
C GLU A 47 -25.91 1.91 -7.16
N PHE A 48 -27.11 2.49 -7.27
CA PHE A 48 -28.06 2.74 -6.18
C PHE A 48 -29.41 2.04 -6.39
N GLU A 49 -29.52 1.19 -7.43
CA GLU A 49 -30.73 0.40 -7.68
C GLU A 49 -31.07 -0.50 -6.48
N GLY A 50 -32.33 -0.47 -6.05
CA GLY A 50 -32.82 -1.26 -4.92
C GLY A 50 -32.57 -0.64 -3.52
N MET A 51 -32.02 0.57 -3.44
CA MET A 51 -31.89 1.30 -2.17
C MET A 51 -33.14 2.14 -1.89
N GLU A 52 -33.84 1.90 -0.77
CA GLU A 52 -35.06 2.60 -0.40
C GLU A 52 -34.88 4.10 -0.09
N ASP A 53 -33.69 4.57 0.21
CA ASP A 53 -33.38 5.96 0.59
C ASP A 53 -31.99 6.37 0.10
N ALA A 54 -31.83 6.30 -1.23
CA ALA A 54 -30.54 6.59 -1.87
C ALA A 54 -30.17 8.09 -1.88
N ASP A 55 -31.15 8.98 -1.66
CA ASP A 55 -30.97 10.42 -1.73
C ASP A 55 -30.00 10.95 -0.70
N LYS A 56 -29.15 11.91 -1.09
CA LYS A 56 -28.10 12.43 -0.22
C LYS A 56 -28.19 13.93 0.00
N VAL A 57 -28.33 14.32 1.27
CA VAL A 57 -28.24 15.71 1.69
C VAL A 57 -26.80 16.19 1.52
N LEU A 58 -26.60 17.22 0.69
CA LEU A 58 -25.31 17.88 0.48
C LEU A 58 -25.19 19.15 1.32
N VAL A 59 -26.31 19.94 1.41
CA VAL A 59 -26.36 21.14 2.25
C VAL A 59 -27.60 21.08 3.12
N ARG A 60 -27.44 21.28 4.40
CA ARG A 60 -28.54 21.28 5.38
C ARG A 60 -29.38 22.56 5.28
N SER A 61 -30.58 22.56 5.83
CA SER A 61 -31.50 23.71 5.86
C SER A 61 -30.91 24.97 6.51
N ASN A 62 -29.95 24.82 7.41
CA ASN A 62 -29.21 25.93 8.03
C ASN A 62 -27.98 26.41 7.20
N GLY A 63 -27.82 25.94 5.96
CA GLY A 63 -26.67 26.29 5.11
C GLY A 63 -25.39 25.48 5.37
N THR A 64 -25.38 24.59 6.35
CA THR A 64 -24.18 23.77 6.65
C THR A 64 -23.97 22.71 5.57
N VAL A 65 -22.80 22.73 4.91
CA VAL A 65 -22.38 21.70 3.95
C VAL A 65 -22.01 20.42 4.70
N THR A 66 -22.57 19.29 4.27
CA THR A 66 -22.25 17.97 4.84
C THR A 66 -20.85 17.51 4.46
N TYR A 67 -20.35 16.46 5.12
CA TYR A 67 -19.09 15.84 4.73
C TYR A 67 -19.09 15.39 3.27
N THR A 68 -20.17 14.75 2.81
CA THR A 68 -20.31 14.34 1.40
C THR A 68 -20.21 15.52 0.44
N GLY A 69 -20.85 16.65 0.74
CA GLY A 69 -20.75 17.86 -0.09
C GLY A 69 -19.33 18.40 -0.16
N LYS A 70 -18.58 18.33 0.96
CA LYS A 70 -17.15 18.70 1.00
C LYS A 70 -16.28 17.74 0.18
N ASP A 71 -16.56 16.45 0.28
CA ASP A 71 -15.80 15.41 -0.45
C ASP A 71 -16.01 15.54 -1.97
N VAL A 72 -17.20 15.94 -2.43
CA VAL A 72 -17.45 16.24 -3.85
C VAL A 72 -16.56 17.38 -4.35
N ALA A 73 -16.50 18.50 -3.62
CA ALA A 73 -15.66 19.62 -3.97
C ALA A 73 -14.17 19.24 -4.03
N TYR A 74 -13.74 18.46 -3.04
CA TYR A 74 -12.37 17.98 -2.95
C TYR A 74 -12.04 16.99 -4.07
N GLN A 75 -12.98 16.12 -4.45
CA GLN A 75 -12.78 15.18 -5.55
C GLN A 75 -12.65 15.90 -6.90
N LEU A 76 -13.51 16.90 -7.17
CA LEU A 76 -13.43 17.74 -8.37
C LEU A 76 -12.08 18.47 -8.46
N TRP A 77 -11.59 19.01 -7.33
CA TRP A 77 -10.27 19.64 -7.30
C TRP A 77 -9.15 18.63 -7.57
N LYS A 78 -9.19 17.45 -6.95
CA LYS A 78 -8.18 16.39 -7.18
C LYS A 78 -8.07 16.02 -8.66
N LEU A 79 -9.20 16.01 -9.38
CA LEU A 79 -9.28 15.69 -10.81
C LEU A 79 -8.95 16.89 -11.71
N GLY A 80 -8.86 18.11 -11.16
CA GLY A 80 -8.70 19.33 -11.93
C GLY A 80 -10.02 19.88 -12.51
N ASP A 81 -11.14 19.24 -12.23
CA ASP A 81 -12.46 19.55 -12.79
C ASP A 81 -13.16 20.71 -12.05
N LEU A 82 -12.59 21.20 -10.94
CA LEU A 82 -13.19 22.30 -10.17
C LEU A 82 -13.02 23.67 -10.85
N GLY A 83 -12.04 23.81 -11.75
CA GLY A 83 -11.75 25.05 -12.46
C GLY A 83 -11.01 26.13 -11.66
N ILE A 84 -10.73 25.86 -10.38
CA ILE A 84 -9.92 26.72 -9.50
C ILE A 84 -8.91 25.89 -8.72
N ASP A 85 -7.85 26.55 -8.27
CA ASP A 85 -6.89 25.99 -7.34
C ASP A 85 -6.94 26.72 -6.00
N PHE A 86 -6.36 26.13 -4.98
CA PHE A 86 -6.24 26.73 -3.65
C PHE A 86 -5.03 27.66 -3.57
N GLU A 87 -5.05 28.56 -2.59
CA GLU A 87 -3.86 29.24 -2.14
C GLU A 87 -3.07 28.35 -1.17
N TYR A 88 -1.75 28.40 -1.27
CA TYR A 88 -0.85 27.53 -0.50
C TYR A 88 0.18 28.34 0.26
N GLU A 89 0.55 27.84 1.42
CA GLU A 89 1.74 28.31 2.14
C GLU A 89 2.58 27.14 2.58
N LYS A 90 3.89 27.36 2.75
CA LYS A 90 4.77 26.34 3.34
C LYS A 90 4.32 26.06 4.77
N ALA A 91 4.08 24.78 5.07
CA ALA A 91 3.66 24.36 6.39
C ALA A 91 4.86 23.85 7.18
N PRO A 92 5.07 24.29 8.43
CA PRO A 92 6.04 23.66 9.31
C PRO A 92 5.58 22.24 9.62
N TYR A 93 6.46 21.28 9.44
CA TYR A 93 6.35 19.96 10.05
C TYR A 93 7.07 20.04 11.40
N VAL A 94 6.39 19.72 12.48
CA VAL A 94 7.02 19.61 13.80
C VAL A 94 7.37 18.13 13.96
N ASN A 95 8.66 17.82 13.92
CA ASN A 95 9.13 16.47 14.17
C ASN A 95 8.86 16.04 15.62
N PRO A 96 8.99 14.74 15.99
CA PRO A 96 8.76 14.26 17.36
C PRO A 96 9.64 14.94 18.42
N PHE A 97 10.72 15.61 18.03
CA PHE A 97 11.64 16.33 18.94
C PHE A 97 11.27 17.82 19.10
N GLY A 98 10.20 18.29 18.45
CA GLY A 98 9.72 19.68 18.58
C GLY A 98 10.39 20.67 17.64
N GLU A 99 11.22 20.22 16.71
CA GLU A 99 11.85 21.05 15.69
C GLU A 99 10.90 21.23 14.50
N ALA A 100 10.83 22.45 13.95
CA ALA A 100 10.01 22.75 12.80
C ALA A 100 10.79 22.43 11.52
N GLU A 101 10.32 21.44 10.77
CA GLU A 101 10.83 21.10 9.44
C GLU A 101 9.79 21.47 8.38
N PHE A 102 10.24 22.06 7.26
CA PHE A 102 9.40 22.37 6.10
C PHE A 102 9.55 21.33 4.98
N ILE A 103 10.06 20.15 5.30
CA ILE A 103 10.42 19.10 4.34
C ILE A 103 9.58 17.86 4.64
N ALA A 104 9.07 17.23 3.59
CA ALA A 104 8.34 15.97 3.70
C ALA A 104 9.27 14.81 4.13
N SER A 105 8.69 13.68 4.49
CA SER A 105 9.43 12.47 4.88
C SER A 105 10.39 11.92 3.82
N ASP A 106 10.29 12.38 2.56
CA ASP A 106 11.25 12.08 1.50
C ASP A 106 12.56 12.89 1.62
N GLY A 107 12.66 13.78 2.60
CA GLY A 107 13.83 14.60 2.89
C GLY A 107 14.10 15.72 1.88
N THR A 108 13.26 15.88 0.86
CA THR A 108 13.53 16.82 -0.26
C THR A 108 12.37 17.75 -0.62
N SER A 109 11.14 17.29 -0.46
CA SER A 109 9.95 18.03 -0.87
C SER A 109 9.43 18.95 0.23
N PRO A 110 9.18 20.25 -0.05
CA PRO A 110 8.57 21.13 0.94
C PRO A 110 7.12 20.68 1.22
N LEU A 111 6.72 20.77 2.49
CA LEU A 111 5.32 20.59 2.88
C LEU A 111 4.54 21.88 2.64
N TYR A 112 3.31 21.73 2.16
CA TYR A 112 2.38 22.81 1.95
C TYR A 112 1.06 22.55 2.66
N ARG A 113 0.38 23.62 3.07
CA ARG A 113 -1.01 23.60 3.49
C ARG A 113 -1.81 24.64 2.69
N THR A 114 -3.11 24.41 2.55
CA THR A 114 -3.99 25.39 1.92
C THR A 114 -4.23 26.58 2.84
N ARG A 115 -4.37 27.77 2.23
CA ARG A 115 -4.75 29.01 2.88
C ARG A 115 -6.13 29.49 2.42
N HIS A 116 -6.71 30.38 3.22
CA HIS A 116 -7.99 31.00 2.92
C HIS A 116 -7.85 32.20 1.94
N ASP A 117 -6.72 32.89 1.99
CA ASP A 117 -6.44 34.13 1.27
C ASP A 117 -5.09 34.09 0.57
N ALA A 118 -4.88 35.02 -0.35
CA ALA A 118 -3.62 35.14 -1.10
C ALA A 118 -2.52 35.84 -0.32
N GLU A 119 -2.83 36.51 0.80
CA GLU A 119 -1.83 37.22 1.60
C GLU A 119 -0.88 36.24 2.28
N GLY A 120 0.40 36.27 1.92
CA GLY A 120 1.41 35.33 2.39
C GLY A 120 1.36 33.93 1.74
N ALA A 121 0.56 33.75 0.69
CA ALA A 121 0.59 32.54 -0.12
C ALA A 121 1.90 32.42 -0.91
N ASP A 122 2.29 31.19 -1.22
CA ASP A 122 3.40 30.90 -2.14
C ASP A 122 2.84 30.69 -3.56
N PRO A 123 2.97 31.68 -4.46
CA PRO A 123 2.43 31.55 -5.82
C PRO A 123 3.06 30.39 -6.61
N SER A 124 4.27 29.96 -6.25
CA SER A 124 4.97 28.86 -6.93
C SER A 124 4.36 27.49 -6.62
N ALA A 125 3.47 27.41 -5.63
CA ALA A 125 2.78 26.20 -5.26
C ALA A 125 1.49 25.95 -6.05
N ARG A 126 0.94 26.99 -6.73
CA ARG A 126 -0.23 26.84 -7.59
C ARG A 126 0.06 25.88 -8.75
N GLY A 127 -0.91 25.03 -9.09
CA GLY A 127 -0.80 24.01 -10.14
C GLY A 127 0.10 22.81 -9.78
N ARG A 128 0.68 22.79 -8.57
CA ARG A 128 1.49 21.64 -8.12
C ARG A 128 0.65 20.51 -7.51
N PHE A 129 -0.56 20.83 -7.10
CA PHE A 129 -1.47 19.90 -6.43
C PHE A 129 -2.81 19.85 -7.18
N GLY A 130 -3.56 18.79 -7.02
CA GLY A 130 -4.75 18.54 -7.82
C GLY A 130 -4.44 18.13 -9.26
N GLY A 131 -5.46 18.09 -10.13
CA GLY A 131 -5.30 17.79 -11.55
C GLY A 131 -4.69 16.41 -11.85
N GLY A 132 -4.97 15.41 -11.05
CA GLY A 132 -4.45 14.05 -11.25
C GLY A 132 -5.18 13.31 -12.38
N ASP A 133 -4.43 12.52 -13.17
CA ASP A 133 -5.01 11.67 -14.21
C ASP A 133 -5.98 10.62 -13.65
N SER A 134 -5.73 10.14 -12.42
CA SER A 134 -6.62 9.27 -11.67
C SER A 134 -6.51 9.59 -10.19
N VAL A 135 -7.62 9.41 -9.48
CA VAL A 135 -7.67 9.61 -8.03
C VAL A 135 -8.02 8.31 -7.33
N ILE A 136 -7.09 7.82 -6.52
CA ILE A 136 -7.28 6.62 -5.70
C ILE A 136 -7.50 7.06 -4.26
N ASN A 137 -8.74 6.90 -3.77
CA ASN A 137 -9.10 7.16 -2.39
C ASN A 137 -8.95 5.88 -1.57
N VAL A 138 -7.93 5.83 -0.71
CA VAL A 138 -7.66 4.70 0.18
C VAL A 138 -8.45 4.91 1.47
N ILE A 139 -9.61 4.28 1.57
CA ILE A 139 -10.58 4.52 2.65
C ILE A 139 -11.26 3.19 3.02
N ASP A 140 -11.52 3.02 4.32
CA ASP A 140 -12.24 1.88 4.90
C ASP A 140 -13.53 1.54 4.13
N VAL A 141 -13.83 0.25 3.99
CA VAL A 141 -14.99 -0.29 3.26
C VAL A 141 -16.34 0.27 3.75
N ARG A 142 -16.45 0.64 5.02
CA ARG A 142 -17.65 1.26 5.60
C ARG A 142 -17.99 2.62 4.99
N GLN A 143 -17.05 3.24 4.29
CA GLN A 143 -17.23 4.48 3.53
C GLN A 143 -17.59 4.24 2.05
N SER A 144 -17.86 2.99 1.65
CA SER A 144 -18.17 2.66 0.23
C SER A 144 -19.38 3.41 -0.30
N TYR A 145 -20.45 3.55 0.50
CA TYR A 145 -21.62 4.32 0.09
C TYR A 145 -21.30 5.80 -0.13
N PRO A 146 -20.69 6.56 0.80
CA PRO A 146 -20.27 7.93 0.55
C PRO A 146 -19.37 8.08 -0.68
N GLN A 147 -18.44 7.16 -0.92
CA GLN A 147 -17.55 7.20 -2.07
C GLN A 147 -18.29 7.01 -3.41
N LYS A 148 -19.28 6.12 -3.46
CA LYS A 148 -20.18 5.98 -4.61
C LYS A 148 -20.95 7.27 -4.86
N VAL A 149 -21.47 7.90 -3.81
CA VAL A 149 -22.18 9.18 -3.92
C VAL A 149 -21.30 10.28 -4.47
N VAL A 150 -20.05 10.39 -3.99
CA VAL A 150 -19.09 11.37 -4.51
C VAL A 150 -18.80 11.13 -5.98
N LYS A 151 -18.54 9.88 -6.37
CA LYS A 151 -18.30 9.50 -7.78
C LYS A 151 -19.49 9.87 -8.67
N GLU A 152 -20.70 9.57 -8.25
CA GLU A 152 -21.91 9.92 -8.99
C GLU A 152 -22.14 11.43 -9.06
N ALA A 153 -21.80 12.16 -7.99
CA ALA A 153 -21.87 13.63 -7.98
C ALA A 153 -20.92 14.24 -9.01
N VAL A 154 -19.69 13.74 -9.14
CA VAL A 154 -18.73 14.17 -10.17
C VAL A 154 -19.32 13.91 -11.57
N ARG A 155 -19.88 12.73 -11.80
CA ARG A 155 -20.54 12.39 -13.09
C ARG A 155 -21.67 13.36 -13.43
N ARG A 156 -22.56 13.63 -12.47
CA ARG A 156 -23.71 14.53 -12.64
C ARG A 156 -23.32 16.00 -12.73
N ALA A 157 -22.17 16.39 -12.17
CA ALA A 157 -21.62 17.72 -12.34
C ALA A 157 -21.10 18.00 -13.76
N GLY A 158 -21.17 17.01 -14.68
CA GLY A 158 -20.73 17.12 -16.07
C GLY A 158 -19.36 16.53 -16.36
N PHE A 159 -18.78 15.77 -15.42
CA PHE A 159 -17.45 15.18 -15.56
C PHE A 159 -17.48 13.63 -15.49
N PRO A 160 -18.10 12.95 -16.47
CA PRO A 160 -18.21 11.49 -16.46
C PRO A 160 -16.85 10.79 -16.50
N GLU A 161 -15.89 11.32 -17.29
CA GLU A 161 -14.53 10.77 -17.36
C GLU A 161 -13.79 10.92 -16.02
N GLY A 162 -13.97 12.04 -15.33
CA GLY A 162 -13.44 12.27 -13.99
C GLY A 162 -14.01 11.27 -12.98
N ALA A 163 -15.32 11.01 -13.07
CA ALA A 163 -15.96 9.99 -12.25
C ALA A 163 -15.36 8.59 -12.49
N ASP A 164 -15.12 8.21 -13.75
CA ASP A 164 -14.57 6.89 -14.07
C ASP A 164 -13.11 6.73 -13.62
N ARG A 165 -12.36 7.85 -13.56
CA ARG A 165 -10.99 7.92 -13.01
C ARG A 165 -10.96 8.03 -11.47
N SER A 166 -12.11 8.07 -10.80
CA SER A 166 -12.24 8.06 -9.34
C SER A 166 -12.35 6.64 -8.83
N VAL A 167 -11.34 6.17 -8.11
CA VAL A 167 -11.25 4.82 -7.57
C VAL A 167 -11.37 4.86 -6.05
N HIS A 168 -12.28 4.09 -5.50
CA HIS A 168 -12.31 3.78 -4.07
C HIS A 168 -11.50 2.50 -3.83
N PHE A 169 -10.28 2.66 -3.31
CA PHE A 169 -9.50 1.54 -2.79
C PHE A 169 -10.02 1.21 -1.39
N ALA A 170 -11.07 0.38 -1.35
CA ALA A 170 -11.66 -0.05 -0.10
C ALA A 170 -10.77 -1.11 0.57
N TYR A 171 -10.61 -1.00 1.88
CA TYR A 171 -9.95 -2.02 2.69
C TYR A 171 -10.77 -2.33 3.93
N GLU A 172 -10.64 -3.57 4.42
CA GLU A 172 -11.21 -4.01 5.68
C GLU A 172 -10.33 -3.62 6.87
N MET A 173 -10.92 -3.71 8.04
CA MET A 173 -10.28 -3.36 9.30
C MET A 173 -9.03 -4.19 9.56
N VAL A 174 -8.02 -3.53 10.11
CA VAL A 174 -6.87 -4.18 10.76
C VAL A 174 -7.14 -4.20 12.27
N ALA A 175 -7.13 -5.38 12.83
CA ALA A 175 -7.29 -5.67 14.26
C ALA A 175 -6.03 -6.35 14.80
N LEU A 176 -5.95 -6.58 16.09
CA LEU A 176 -4.87 -7.34 16.72
C LEU A 176 -5.38 -8.68 17.21
N THR A 177 -4.55 -9.71 17.22
CA THR A 177 -4.83 -10.89 18.04
C THR A 177 -4.82 -10.50 19.53
N PRO A 178 -5.54 -11.21 20.43
CA PRO A 178 -5.50 -10.93 21.85
C PRO A 178 -4.06 -10.89 22.41
N ALA A 179 -3.22 -11.84 22.01
CA ALA A 179 -1.81 -11.88 22.43
C ALA A 179 -1.04 -10.62 21.99
N SER A 180 -1.25 -10.17 20.75
CA SER A 180 -0.62 -8.96 20.22
C SER A 180 -1.12 -7.69 20.92
N ALA A 181 -2.40 -7.63 21.28
CA ALA A 181 -2.97 -6.52 21.99
C ALA A 181 -2.39 -6.42 23.42
N GLU A 182 -2.27 -7.54 24.14
CA GLU A 182 -1.67 -7.59 25.48
C GLU A 182 -0.17 -7.22 25.44
N LEU A 183 0.55 -7.67 24.40
CA LEU A 183 1.95 -7.32 24.21
C LEU A 183 2.17 -5.80 24.06
N LEU A 184 1.18 -5.11 23.50
CA LEU A 184 1.16 -3.65 23.39
C LEU A 184 0.54 -2.93 24.61
N GLY A 185 0.36 -3.65 25.71
CA GLY A 185 -0.11 -3.09 26.98
C GLY A 185 -1.63 -2.88 27.05
N VAL A 186 -2.42 -3.43 26.13
CA VAL A 186 -3.88 -3.36 26.16
C VAL A 186 -4.41 -4.34 27.21
N THR A 187 -5.17 -3.85 28.16
CA THR A 187 -5.85 -4.72 29.14
C THR A 187 -7.14 -5.28 28.54
N LEU A 188 -7.23 -6.59 28.42
CA LEU A 188 -8.37 -7.30 27.84
C LEU A 188 -9.28 -7.90 28.90
N SER A 189 -10.58 -7.94 28.62
CA SER A 189 -11.54 -8.76 29.35
C SER A 189 -11.35 -10.25 29.02
N ASP A 190 -11.87 -11.15 29.86
CA ASP A 190 -11.82 -12.60 29.59
C ASP A 190 -12.60 -12.94 28.32
N GLU A 191 -13.67 -12.20 28.00
CA GLU A 191 -14.42 -12.36 26.76
C GLU A 191 -13.57 -11.99 25.54
N ASP A 192 -12.82 -10.86 25.58
CA ASP A 192 -11.99 -10.41 24.49
C ASP A 192 -10.77 -11.32 24.26
N ARG A 193 -10.23 -11.93 25.33
CA ARG A 193 -9.18 -12.96 25.22
C ARG A 193 -9.62 -14.20 24.47
N GLY A 194 -10.92 -14.54 24.53
CA GLY A 194 -11.50 -15.69 23.82
C GLY A 194 -11.83 -15.44 22.34
N ARG A 195 -11.68 -14.21 21.86
CA ARG A 195 -11.99 -13.84 20.47
C ARG A 195 -10.83 -14.13 19.52
N ALA A 196 -11.15 -14.29 18.24
CA ALA A 196 -10.14 -14.42 17.19
C ALA A 196 -9.31 -13.13 17.01
N TYR A 197 -9.90 -11.97 17.27
CA TYR A 197 -9.24 -10.67 17.23
C TYR A 197 -9.95 -9.64 18.12
N VAL A 198 -9.23 -8.58 18.43
CA VAL A 198 -9.71 -7.43 19.22
C VAL A 198 -9.73 -6.19 18.34
N GLU A 199 -10.89 -5.57 18.22
CA GLU A 199 -11.05 -4.32 17.48
C GLU A 199 -10.42 -3.15 18.24
N MET A 200 -9.51 -2.45 17.58
CA MET A 200 -8.97 -1.20 18.10
C MET A 200 -9.99 -0.06 17.93
N SER A 201 -10.33 0.60 19.02
CA SER A 201 -11.30 1.69 19.02
C SER A 201 -10.80 2.86 19.85
N GLY A 202 -10.43 3.94 19.18
CA GLY A 202 -10.03 5.19 19.85
C GLY A 202 -11.13 5.77 20.76
N ARG A 203 -12.42 5.48 20.47
CA ARG A 203 -13.55 5.90 21.32
C ARG A 203 -13.61 5.15 22.65
N LYS A 204 -13.08 3.92 22.68
CA LYS A 204 -13.01 3.07 23.88
C LYS A 204 -11.66 3.20 24.61
N GLY A 205 -10.77 4.08 24.17
CA GLY A 205 -9.41 4.19 24.70
C GLY A 205 -8.49 3.02 24.32
N LEU A 206 -8.94 2.15 23.41
CA LEU A 206 -8.19 0.99 22.92
C LEU A 206 -7.51 1.38 21.59
N GLY A 207 -6.59 2.33 21.63
CA GLY A 207 -5.83 2.76 20.46
C GLY A 207 -4.37 2.37 20.61
N VAL A 208 -3.83 1.70 19.59
CA VAL A 208 -2.40 1.44 19.46
C VAL A 208 -1.86 2.32 18.34
N LYS A 209 -0.78 3.04 18.62
CA LYS A 209 -0.09 3.81 17.57
C LYS A 209 0.68 2.86 16.66
N ALA A 210 0.74 3.21 15.37
CA ALA A 210 1.55 2.43 14.43
C ALA A 210 3.04 2.41 14.82
N ASP A 211 3.53 3.52 15.37
CA ASP A 211 4.91 3.63 15.85
C ASP A 211 5.21 2.62 16.96
N ASP A 212 4.33 2.52 17.97
CA ASP A 212 4.48 1.56 19.09
C ASP A 212 4.50 0.09 18.56
N LEU A 213 3.69 -0.20 17.51
CA LEU A 213 3.68 -1.51 16.87
C LEU A 213 5.00 -1.79 16.13
N VAL A 214 5.52 -0.82 15.39
CA VAL A 214 6.80 -0.95 14.67
C VAL A 214 7.96 -1.09 15.65
N GLU A 215 8.02 -0.27 16.70
CA GLU A 215 9.04 -0.37 17.74
C GLU A 215 9.05 -1.77 18.36
N ARG A 216 7.88 -2.31 18.69
CA ARG A 216 7.77 -3.65 19.27
C ARG A 216 8.18 -4.76 18.29
N LEU A 217 7.89 -4.58 16.99
CA LEU A 217 8.39 -5.51 15.95
C LEU A 217 9.91 -5.50 15.86
N VAL A 218 10.54 -4.32 15.93
CA VAL A 218 12.01 -4.19 15.90
C VAL A 218 12.63 -4.86 17.13
N GLU A 219 12.08 -4.63 18.33
CA GLU A 219 12.54 -5.29 19.56
C GLU A 219 12.49 -6.82 19.43
N LYS A 220 11.37 -7.37 18.98
CA LYS A 220 11.24 -8.82 18.73
C LYS A 220 12.19 -9.34 17.64
N ALA A 221 12.42 -8.57 16.58
CA ALA A 221 13.40 -8.93 15.56
C ALA A 221 14.82 -8.99 16.14
N ILE A 222 15.18 -8.06 17.02
CA ILE A 222 16.46 -8.09 17.75
C ILE A 222 16.55 -9.35 18.63
N GLU A 223 15.53 -9.65 19.41
CA GLU A 223 15.46 -10.86 20.23
C GLU A 223 15.73 -12.12 19.38
N GLN A 224 15.04 -12.27 18.26
CA GLN A 224 15.22 -13.42 17.35
C GLN A 224 16.62 -13.49 16.71
N ILE A 225 17.23 -12.33 16.37
CA ILE A 225 18.59 -12.29 15.85
C ILE A 225 19.57 -12.80 16.90
N LEU A 226 19.46 -12.33 18.14
CA LEU A 226 20.36 -12.70 19.26
C LEU A 226 20.20 -14.17 19.65
N ASP A 227 18.97 -14.70 19.62
CA ASP A 227 18.71 -16.12 19.91
C ASP A 227 19.37 -17.05 18.90
N ARG A 228 19.42 -16.65 17.61
CA ARG A 228 20.05 -17.43 16.54
C ARG A 228 21.55 -17.25 16.44
N GLN A 229 22.05 -16.10 16.85
CA GLN A 229 23.47 -15.72 16.79
C GLN A 229 23.93 -15.18 18.16
N PRO A 230 24.06 -16.05 19.18
CA PRO A 230 24.46 -15.63 20.51
C PRO A 230 25.83 -14.95 20.51
N GLY A 231 25.91 -13.74 21.10
CA GLY A 231 27.14 -12.96 21.16
C GLY A 231 27.35 -11.96 20.02
N GLU A 232 26.48 -11.91 19.04
CA GLU A 232 26.46 -10.84 18.05
C GLU A 232 25.98 -9.53 18.69
N ARG A 233 26.48 -8.38 18.22
CA ARG A 233 25.93 -7.09 18.63
C ARG A 233 24.61 -6.86 17.90
N PRO A 234 23.58 -6.28 18.57
CA PRO A 234 22.36 -5.89 17.91
C PRO A 234 22.63 -4.98 16.71
N ASP A 235 22.17 -5.40 15.54
CA ASP A 235 22.23 -4.61 14.31
C ASP A 235 20.82 -4.02 14.10
N LEU A 236 20.65 -2.76 14.51
CA LEU A 236 19.37 -2.07 14.44
C LEU A 236 18.86 -1.95 13.00
N SER A 237 19.73 -1.61 12.04
CA SER A 237 19.32 -1.47 10.64
C SER A 237 18.80 -2.79 10.07
N ARG A 238 19.45 -3.91 10.42
CA ARG A 238 19.01 -5.24 10.04
C ARG A 238 17.67 -5.60 10.72
N ALA A 239 17.52 -5.31 12.00
CA ALA A 239 16.29 -5.57 12.74
C ALA A 239 15.12 -4.74 12.20
N GLU A 240 15.34 -3.47 11.90
CA GLU A 240 14.36 -2.59 11.25
C GLU A 240 13.95 -3.12 9.88
N ALA A 241 14.92 -3.54 9.05
CA ALA A 241 14.62 -4.12 7.74
C ALA A 241 13.76 -5.39 7.86
N ILE A 242 14.07 -6.27 8.82
CA ILE A 242 13.28 -7.48 9.07
C ILE A 242 11.88 -7.12 9.57
N ALA A 243 11.77 -6.23 10.54
CA ALA A 243 10.48 -5.80 11.11
C ALA A 243 9.56 -5.15 10.07
N ILE A 244 10.09 -4.24 9.26
CA ILE A 244 9.33 -3.58 8.18
C ILE A 244 8.93 -4.59 7.11
N GLY A 245 9.82 -5.50 6.73
CA GLY A 245 9.53 -6.57 5.79
C GLY A 245 8.42 -7.49 6.30
N ALA A 246 8.48 -7.90 7.57
CA ALA A 246 7.46 -8.70 8.24
C ALA A 246 6.10 -8.01 8.23
N LEU A 247 6.06 -6.74 8.66
CA LEU A 247 4.82 -5.95 8.70
C LEU A 247 4.20 -5.80 7.31
N ARG A 248 4.98 -5.40 6.31
CA ARG A 248 4.48 -5.15 4.95
C ARG A 248 3.93 -6.40 4.29
N VAL A 249 4.65 -7.52 4.37
CA VAL A 249 4.16 -8.80 3.82
C VAL A 249 2.93 -9.26 4.58
N TYR A 250 2.92 -9.18 5.92
CA TYR A 250 1.76 -9.57 6.71
C TYR A 250 0.50 -8.80 6.31
N MET A 251 0.60 -7.48 6.17
CA MET A 251 -0.53 -6.62 5.79
C MET A 251 -0.99 -6.83 4.35
N THR A 252 -0.08 -7.16 3.43
CA THR A 252 -0.38 -7.24 1.99
C THR A 252 -0.61 -8.64 1.47
N ARG A 253 -0.33 -9.70 2.24
CA ARG A 253 -0.59 -11.09 1.83
C ARG A 253 -2.08 -11.43 1.75
N TYR A 254 -2.91 -10.71 2.48
CA TYR A 254 -4.36 -10.87 2.46
C TYR A 254 -5.00 -10.00 1.39
N SER A 255 -6.14 -10.47 0.87
CA SER A 255 -6.99 -9.58 0.08
C SER A 255 -7.49 -8.42 0.94
N ARG A 256 -7.52 -7.22 0.36
CA ARG A 256 -8.01 -6.00 1.00
C ARG A 256 -9.43 -6.10 1.55
N ASN A 257 -10.21 -7.08 1.09
CA ASN A 257 -11.58 -7.34 1.53
C ASN A 257 -11.67 -8.25 2.77
N LYS A 258 -10.56 -8.57 3.41
CA LYS A 258 -10.52 -9.42 4.61
C LYS A 258 -10.06 -8.61 5.82
N VAL A 259 -10.70 -8.83 6.96
CA VAL A 259 -10.19 -8.37 8.26
C VAL A 259 -8.84 -9.03 8.52
N ILE A 260 -7.87 -8.23 8.87
CA ILE A 260 -6.52 -8.70 9.25
C ILE A 260 -6.43 -8.68 10.76
N ALA A 261 -6.23 -9.85 11.38
CA ALA A 261 -5.87 -9.95 12.78
C ALA A 261 -4.33 -10.04 12.86
N PHE A 262 -3.68 -8.92 13.19
CA PHE A 262 -2.22 -8.86 13.22
C PHE A 262 -1.67 -9.63 14.42
N ASP A 263 -0.70 -10.49 14.14
CA ASP A 263 0.04 -11.28 15.12
C ASP A 263 1.54 -11.09 14.96
N PHE A 264 2.23 -10.73 16.06
CA PHE A 264 3.67 -10.46 16.04
C PHE A 264 4.50 -11.71 15.74
N ASP A 265 4.15 -12.84 16.34
CA ASP A 265 4.94 -14.07 16.21
C ASP A 265 4.76 -14.67 14.82
N GLU A 266 3.52 -14.64 14.30
CA GLU A 266 3.25 -15.06 12.92
C GLU A 266 3.93 -14.15 11.89
N ALA A 267 3.93 -12.83 12.10
CA ALA A 267 4.54 -11.88 11.17
C ALA A 267 6.07 -12.04 11.06
N LEU A 268 6.73 -12.35 12.18
CA LEU A 268 8.18 -12.51 12.27
C LEU A 268 8.66 -13.96 12.07
N ALA A 269 7.75 -14.90 11.80
CA ALA A 269 8.14 -16.28 11.51
C ALA A 269 9.06 -16.36 10.26
N PHE A 270 10.08 -17.21 10.32
CA PHE A 270 11.01 -17.43 9.20
C PHE A 270 10.55 -18.53 8.25
N GLU A 271 9.44 -19.17 8.56
CA GLU A 271 8.80 -20.19 7.75
C GLU A 271 7.37 -19.77 7.41
N GLY A 272 6.85 -20.33 6.32
CA GLY A 272 5.50 -19.98 5.83
C GLY A 272 5.47 -18.69 5.00
N ASP A 273 4.27 -18.11 4.88
CA ASP A 273 3.99 -16.95 4.00
C ASP A 273 4.35 -15.62 4.69
N THR A 274 5.63 -15.40 4.94
CA THR A 274 6.12 -14.29 5.77
C THR A 274 7.13 -13.41 5.07
N GLY A 275 7.31 -12.17 5.59
CA GLY A 275 8.35 -11.24 5.14
C GLY A 275 9.75 -11.79 5.32
N PRO A 276 10.12 -12.27 6.53
CA PRO A 276 11.43 -12.86 6.76
C PRO A 276 11.77 -14.05 5.85
N TYR A 277 10.78 -14.89 5.50
CA TYR A 277 11.00 -15.96 4.52
C TYR A 277 11.41 -15.41 3.14
N LEU A 278 10.71 -14.39 2.64
CA LEU A 278 11.03 -13.76 1.35
C LEU A 278 12.38 -13.03 1.38
N GLN A 279 12.66 -12.30 2.47
CA GLN A 279 13.95 -11.63 2.67
C GLN A 279 15.10 -12.65 2.71
N TYR A 280 14.91 -13.76 3.42
CA TYR A 280 15.88 -14.85 3.46
C TYR A 280 16.13 -15.44 2.08
N ALA A 281 15.09 -15.67 1.27
CA ALA A 281 15.26 -16.15 -0.10
C ALA A 281 16.11 -15.19 -0.93
N ALA A 282 15.83 -13.87 -0.87
CA ALA A 282 16.58 -12.85 -1.59
C ALA A 282 18.05 -12.76 -1.11
N VAL A 283 18.31 -12.72 0.20
CA VAL A 283 19.66 -12.71 0.76
C VAL A 283 20.43 -13.97 0.38
N ARG A 284 19.77 -15.12 0.35
CA ARG A 284 20.40 -16.39 -0.01
C ARG A 284 20.84 -16.42 -1.47
N THR A 285 20.07 -15.84 -2.40
CA THR A 285 20.50 -15.74 -3.81
C THR A 285 21.79 -14.93 -3.94
N ALA A 286 21.88 -13.76 -3.29
CA ALA A 286 23.06 -12.92 -3.27
C ALA A 286 24.27 -13.64 -2.66
N ASN A 287 24.08 -14.36 -1.56
CA ASN A 287 25.12 -15.14 -0.91
C ASN A 287 25.66 -16.29 -1.78
N ILE A 288 24.83 -16.89 -2.64
CA ILE A 288 25.29 -17.93 -3.57
C ILE A 288 26.23 -17.33 -4.62
N PHE A 289 25.90 -16.18 -5.20
CA PHE A 289 26.78 -15.49 -6.15
C PHE A 289 28.12 -15.12 -5.51
N ARG A 290 28.11 -14.55 -4.32
CA ARG A 290 29.33 -14.25 -3.57
C ARG A 290 30.21 -15.50 -3.33
N LYS A 291 29.59 -16.62 -2.97
CA LYS A 291 30.34 -17.90 -2.78
C LYS A 291 30.89 -18.47 -4.09
N LEU A 292 30.28 -18.22 -5.23
CA LEU A 292 30.83 -18.57 -6.54
C LEU A 292 32.10 -17.76 -6.78
N GLU A 293 32.07 -16.45 -6.58
CA GLU A 293 33.21 -15.54 -6.75
C GLU A 293 34.34 -15.87 -5.78
N GLU A 294 34.08 -16.16 -4.50
CA GLU A 294 35.05 -16.60 -3.50
C GLU A 294 35.78 -17.89 -3.93
N LYS A 295 35.14 -18.73 -4.73
CA LYS A 295 35.76 -19.97 -5.29
C LYS A 295 36.39 -19.75 -6.65
N GLY A 296 36.49 -18.52 -7.14
CA GLY A 296 37.05 -18.21 -8.47
C GLY A 296 36.14 -18.67 -9.62
N LEU A 297 34.84 -18.95 -9.35
CA LEU A 297 33.84 -19.29 -10.35
C LEU A 297 33.13 -18.03 -10.82
N PRO A 298 32.61 -18.01 -12.07
CA PRO A 298 31.84 -16.88 -12.54
C PRO A 298 30.61 -16.58 -11.64
N GLY A 299 30.43 -15.30 -11.27
CA GLY A 299 29.31 -14.82 -10.49
C GLY A 299 28.06 -14.55 -11.34
N LEU A 300 27.57 -13.30 -11.36
CA LEU A 300 26.44 -12.88 -12.19
C LEU A 300 26.78 -13.04 -13.68
N LEU A 301 25.76 -13.38 -14.49
CA LEU A 301 25.91 -13.40 -15.94
C LEU A 301 25.91 -11.96 -16.46
N ASP A 302 26.85 -11.67 -17.38
CA ASP A 302 26.77 -10.46 -18.20
C ASP A 302 25.71 -10.60 -19.32
N ALA A 303 25.55 -9.55 -20.12
CA ALA A 303 24.53 -9.53 -21.18
C ALA A 303 24.79 -10.58 -22.29
N GLU A 304 26.05 -10.85 -22.63
CA GLU A 304 26.45 -11.81 -23.64
C GLU A 304 26.22 -13.25 -23.15
N GLU A 305 26.67 -13.56 -21.94
CA GLU A 305 26.41 -14.85 -21.29
C GLU A 305 24.90 -15.11 -21.16
N ALA A 306 24.12 -14.11 -20.72
CA ALA A 306 22.67 -14.22 -20.58
C ALA A 306 22.00 -14.52 -21.93
N ALA A 307 22.40 -13.83 -22.99
CA ALA A 307 21.87 -14.08 -24.34
C ALA A 307 22.20 -15.50 -24.84
N SER A 308 23.33 -16.05 -24.43
CA SER A 308 23.77 -17.40 -24.83
C SER A 308 23.02 -18.54 -24.14
N VAL A 309 22.32 -18.28 -23.04
CA VAL A 309 21.60 -19.31 -22.27
C VAL A 309 20.49 -19.99 -23.10
N GLY A 310 19.83 -19.23 -23.98
CA GLY A 310 18.80 -19.78 -24.88
C GLY A 310 19.31 -20.77 -25.92
N ALA A 311 20.64 -20.84 -26.13
CA ALA A 311 21.28 -21.79 -27.06
C ALA A 311 21.80 -23.06 -26.34
N LEU A 312 21.61 -23.18 -25.01
CA LEU A 312 22.00 -24.38 -24.28
C LEU A 312 21.15 -25.58 -24.70
N ASP A 313 21.79 -26.77 -24.73
CA ASP A 313 21.08 -28.02 -24.97
C ASP A 313 20.01 -28.25 -23.89
N ALA A 314 18.86 -28.77 -24.29
CA ALA A 314 17.75 -29.12 -23.41
C ALA A 314 18.16 -30.08 -22.28
N ALA A 315 19.23 -30.87 -22.48
CA ALA A 315 19.80 -31.75 -21.45
C ALA A 315 20.33 -31.00 -20.20
N HIS A 316 20.60 -29.67 -20.32
CA HIS A 316 21.04 -28.81 -19.21
C HIS A 316 19.89 -28.07 -18.55
N LEU A 317 18.67 -28.23 -19.07
CA LEU A 317 17.44 -27.54 -18.64
C LEU A 317 16.48 -28.57 -18.03
N ASP A 318 16.71 -28.89 -16.76
CA ASP A 318 15.82 -29.79 -15.99
C ASP A 318 14.48 -29.14 -15.59
N ASP A 319 13.56 -29.96 -15.06
CA ASP A 319 12.22 -29.50 -14.66
C ASP A 319 12.28 -28.40 -13.57
N GLY A 320 13.25 -28.43 -12.69
CA GLY A 320 13.43 -27.43 -11.64
C GLY A 320 13.82 -26.06 -12.20
N LEU A 321 14.69 -26.03 -13.21
CA LEU A 321 15.02 -24.80 -13.94
C LEU A 321 13.81 -24.24 -14.70
N TRP A 322 13.07 -25.11 -15.37
CA TRP A 322 11.85 -24.71 -16.09
C TRP A 322 10.78 -24.17 -15.15
N ASP A 323 10.64 -24.72 -13.96
CA ASP A 323 9.70 -24.22 -12.96
C ASP A 323 10.04 -22.79 -12.53
N VAL A 324 11.33 -22.50 -12.28
CA VAL A 324 11.81 -21.14 -12.01
C VAL A 324 11.51 -20.21 -13.18
N VAL A 325 11.90 -20.57 -14.41
CA VAL A 325 11.70 -19.74 -15.60
C VAL A 325 10.21 -19.43 -15.81
N ARG A 326 9.36 -20.42 -15.71
CA ARG A 326 7.92 -20.31 -15.86
C ARG A 326 7.27 -19.46 -14.76
N THR A 327 7.73 -19.61 -13.53
CA THR A 327 7.23 -18.84 -12.39
C THR A 327 7.64 -17.38 -12.52
N CYS A 328 8.92 -17.09 -12.74
CA CYS A 328 9.41 -15.73 -12.92
C CYS A 328 8.87 -15.06 -14.20
N GLY A 329 8.63 -15.84 -15.26
CA GLY A 329 8.05 -15.32 -16.52
C GLY A 329 6.66 -14.71 -16.37
N ARG A 330 5.94 -15.00 -15.28
CA ARG A 330 4.63 -14.42 -14.98
C ARG A 330 4.69 -13.08 -14.23
N THR A 331 5.87 -12.56 -13.98
CA THR A 331 6.04 -11.34 -13.18
C THR A 331 5.31 -10.15 -13.77
N GLN A 332 5.50 -9.89 -15.07
CA GLN A 332 4.84 -8.77 -15.74
C GLN A 332 3.31 -8.90 -15.69
N GLU A 333 2.77 -10.06 -16.08
CA GLU A 333 1.32 -10.33 -16.00
C GLU A 333 0.77 -10.11 -14.59
N THR A 334 1.54 -10.50 -13.58
CA THR A 334 1.15 -10.33 -12.17
C THR A 334 1.11 -8.85 -11.77
N PHE A 335 2.09 -8.04 -12.19
CA PHE A 335 2.09 -6.60 -11.96
C PHE A 335 0.90 -5.92 -12.65
N GLU A 336 0.66 -6.23 -13.93
CA GLU A 336 -0.47 -5.68 -14.68
C GLU A 336 -1.79 -6.02 -14.00
N LYS A 337 -1.97 -7.29 -13.61
CA LYS A 337 -3.18 -7.74 -12.93
C LYS A 337 -3.36 -7.09 -11.56
N ALA A 338 -2.29 -6.96 -10.78
CA ALA A 338 -2.34 -6.30 -9.48
C ALA A 338 -2.72 -4.81 -9.62
N ALA A 339 -2.19 -4.13 -10.64
CA ALA A 339 -2.52 -2.74 -10.93
C ALA A 339 -3.97 -2.57 -11.41
N GLU A 340 -4.45 -3.43 -12.31
CA GLU A 340 -5.82 -3.39 -12.83
C GLU A 340 -6.87 -3.66 -11.75
N THR A 341 -6.60 -4.63 -10.87
CA THR A 341 -7.55 -5.06 -9.83
C THR A 341 -7.36 -4.36 -8.50
N PHE A 342 -6.28 -3.59 -8.35
CA PHE A 342 -5.83 -3.02 -7.06
C PHE A 342 -5.65 -4.11 -5.97
N GLU A 343 -5.24 -5.32 -6.37
CA GLU A 343 -5.08 -6.47 -5.46
C GLU A 343 -3.60 -6.78 -5.23
N VAL A 344 -3.02 -6.10 -4.22
CA VAL A 344 -1.59 -6.20 -3.89
C VAL A 344 -1.18 -7.61 -3.44
N SER A 345 -2.11 -8.39 -2.89
CA SER A 345 -1.86 -9.77 -2.45
C SER A 345 -1.41 -10.70 -3.59
N LEU A 346 -1.68 -10.33 -4.84
CA LEU A 346 -1.15 -11.05 -6.02
C LEU A 346 0.38 -11.01 -6.07
N LEU A 347 0.97 -9.85 -5.73
CA LEU A 347 2.42 -9.68 -5.72
C LEU A 347 3.08 -10.51 -4.62
N VAL A 348 2.48 -10.54 -3.43
CA VAL A 348 2.99 -11.37 -2.32
C VAL A 348 2.95 -12.85 -2.68
N ARG A 349 1.82 -13.34 -3.22
CA ARG A 349 1.69 -14.74 -3.66
C ARG A 349 2.69 -15.09 -4.74
N HIS A 350 2.95 -14.16 -5.67
CA HIS A 350 3.95 -14.36 -6.71
C HIS A 350 5.36 -14.46 -6.11
N ALA A 351 5.75 -13.55 -5.21
CA ALA A 351 7.04 -13.62 -4.52
C ALA A 351 7.22 -14.94 -3.77
N LEU A 352 6.18 -15.40 -3.07
CA LEU A 352 6.20 -16.70 -2.38
C LEU A 352 6.37 -17.87 -3.34
N ALA A 353 5.69 -17.86 -4.49
CA ALA A 353 5.86 -18.88 -5.52
C ALA A 353 7.29 -18.89 -6.10
N VAL A 354 7.86 -17.70 -6.33
CA VAL A 354 9.28 -17.56 -6.78
C VAL A 354 10.23 -18.08 -5.71
N GLY A 355 10.00 -17.73 -4.43
CA GLY A 355 10.79 -18.24 -3.30
C GLY A 355 10.73 -19.75 -3.19
N ALA A 356 9.56 -20.34 -3.35
CA ALA A 356 9.36 -21.81 -3.31
C ALA A 356 10.08 -22.50 -4.48
N ALA A 357 9.95 -22.00 -5.71
CA ALA A 357 10.66 -22.51 -6.88
C ALA A 357 12.18 -22.43 -6.71
N PHE A 358 12.69 -21.31 -6.16
CA PHE A 358 14.10 -21.15 -5.81
C PHE A 358 14.57 -22.19 -4.79
N HIS A 359 13.84 -22.38 -3.70
CA HIS A 359 14.21 -23.35 -2.67
C HIS A 359 14.24 -24.77 -3.23
N HIS A 360 13.27 -25.13 -4.07
CA HIS A 360 13.25 -26.43 -4.75
C HIS A 360 14.47 -26.61 -5.64
N LEU A 361 14.78 -25.63 -6.53
CA LEU A 361 15.95 -25.66 -7.39
C LEU A 361 17.25 -25.78 -6.58
N TYR A 362 17.38 -25.00 -5.49
CA TYR A 362 18.59 -25.02 -4.67
C TYR A 362 18.84 -26.37 -4.01
N HIS A 363 17.80 -27.08 -3.59
CA HIS A 363 17.92 -28.38 -2.94
C HIS A 363 18.19 -29.52 -3.93
N THR A 364 17.55 -29.46 -5.09
CA THR A 364 17.67 -30.53 -6.11
C THR A 364 18.91 -30.35 -7.01
N HIS A 365 19.29 -29.10 -7.31
CA HIS A 365 20.36 -28.78 -8.25
C HIS A 365 21.32 -27.71 -7.67
N PRO A 366 22.18 -28.07 -6.71
CA PRO A 366 23.11 -27.13 -6.12
C PRO A 366 24.07 -26.56 -7.16
N ILE A 367 24.13 -25.22 -7.31
CA ILE A 367 24.89 -24.53 -8.34
C ILE A 367 26.40 -24.77 -8.19
N LEU A 368 26.89 -24.81 -6.94
CA LEU A 368 28.30 -25.05 -6.61
C LEU A 368 28.76 -26.49 -6.95
N GLN A 369 27.84 -27.42 -7.17
CA GLN A 369 28.08 -28.81 -7.47
C GLN A 369 27.64 -29.19 -8.89
N ALA A 370 27.52 -28.18 -9.77
CA ALA A 370 27.14 -28.44 -11.17
C ALA A 370 28.19 -29.31 -11.86
N GLU A 371 27.71 -30.24 -12.66
CA GLU A 371 28.50 -31.30 -13.29
C GLU A 371 29.49 -30.77 -14.35
N ASN A 372 29.10 -29.66 -15.01
CA ASN A 372 29.85 -28.98 -16.04
C ASN A 372 29.54 -27.49 -16.09
N ASP A 373 30.23 -26.72 -16.92
CA ASP A 373 30.10 -25.29 -17.03
C ASP A 373 28.77 -24.87 -17.69
N GLU A 374 28.19 -25.64 -18.57
CA GLU A 374 26.92 -25.38 -19.20
C GLU A 374 25.76 -25.50 -18.19
N SER A 375 25.72 -26.60 -17.43
CA SER A 375 24.75 -26.78 -16.33
C SER A 375 24.90 -25.68 -15.28
N ARG A 376 26.17 -25.29 -14.97
CA ARG A 376 26.41 -24.17 -14.02
C ARG A 376 25.89 -22.86 -14.58
N ARG A 377 26.06 -22.59 -15.88
CA ARG A 377 25.55 -21.38 -16.54
C ARG A 377 24.04 -21.34 -16.52
N ALA A 378 23.36 -22.44 -16.85
CA ALA A 378 21.90 -22.55 -16.77
C ALA A 378 21.36 -22.26 -15.35
N ARG A 379 21.98 -22.88 -14.33
CA ARG A 379 21.59 -22.68 -12.91
C ARG A 379 21.89 -21.25 -12.44
N ARG A 380 22.99 -20.61 -12.89
CA ARG A 380 23.29 -19.20 -12.61
C ARG A 380 22.25 -18.28 -13.22
N ALA A 381 21.84 -18.54 -14.46
CA ALA A 381 20.82 -17.75 -15.14
C ALA A 381 19.47 -17.82 -14.41
N ALA A 382 19.05 -19.01 -14.01
CA ALA A 382 17.82 -19.19 -13.23
C ALA A 382 17.91 -18.47 -11.87
N LEU A 383 19.05 -18.57 -11.18
CA LEU A 383 19.26 -17.88 -9.91
C LEU A 383 19.23 -16.36 -10.08
N GLN A 384 19.85 -15.83 -11.14
CA GLN A 384 19.84 -14.39 -11.44
C GLN A 384 18.43 -13.88 -11.77
N LEU A 385 17.63 -14.69 -12.46
CA LEU A 385 16.23 -14.38 -12.73
C LEU A 385 15.41 -14.32 -11.42
N VAL A 386 15.61 -15.29 -10.51
CA VAL A 386 14.99 -15.27 -9.17
C VAL A 386 15.40 -14.02 -8.40
N ALA A 387 16.69 -13.69 -8.34
CA ALA A 387 17.20 -12.56 -7.60
C ALA A 387 16.55 -11.25 -8.07
N ARG A 388 16.52 -11.00 -9.40
CA ARG A 388 15.89 -9.82 -9.99
C ARG A 388 14.39 -9.78 -9.73
N THR A 389 13.70 -10.92 -9.92
CA THR A 389 12.26 -10.98 -9.68
C THR A 389 11.89 -10.68 -8.23
N LEU A 390 12.63 -11.24 -7.27
CA LEU A 390 12.41 -10.94 -5.85
C LEU A 390 12.74 -9.48 -5.53
N GLU A 391 13.84 -8.93 -6.08
CA GLU A 391 14.19 -7.52 -5.90
C GLU A 391 13.09 -6.58 -6.42
N ASP A 392 12.60 -6.81 -7.63
CA ASP A 392 11.54 -6.01 -8.24
C ASP A 392 10.23 -6.10 -7.44
N VAL A 393 9.78 -7.31 -7.11
CA VAL A 393 8.50 -7.50 -6.40
C VAL A 393 8.58 -6.98 -4.96
N LEU A 394 9.65 -7.28 -4.23
CA LEU A 394 9.86 -6.78 -2.86
C LEU A 394 10.06 -5.27 -2.85
N GLY A 395 10.72 -4.71 -3.86
CA GLY A 395 10.88 -3.27 -4.04
C GLY A 395 9.52 -2.56 -4.18
N VAL A 396 8.62 -3.06 -5.02
CA VAL A 396 7.25 -2.51 -5.16
C VAL A 396 6.43 -2.67 -3.88
N LEU A 397 6.58 -3.79 -3.18
CA LEU A 397 5.94 -3.99 -1.87
C LEU A 397 6.58 -3.13 -0.76
N GLY A 398 7.71 -2.47 -1.03
CA GLY A 398 8.47 -1.69 -0.07
C GLY A 398 9.07 -2.56 1.06
N VAL A 399 9.37 -3.81 0.75
CA VAL A 399 10.03 -4.76 1.66
C VAL A 399 11.55 -4.61 1.50
N PRO A 400 12.25 -4.07 2.49
CA PRO A 400 13.70 -3.92 2.41
C PRO A 400 14.38 -5.30 2.46
N ILE A 401 15.46 -5.46 1.70
CA ILE A 401 16.28 -6.67 1.71
C ILE A 401 17.54 -6.36 2.51
N PRO A 402 17.75 -6.98 3.70
CA PRO A 402 18.96 -6.76 4.48
C PRO A 402 20.18 -7.43 3.81
N GLU A 403 21.38 -6.96 4.12
CA GLU A 403 22.61 -7.55 3.58
C GLU A 403 22.82 -9.00 4.05
N ARG A 404 22.30 -9.33 5.22
CA ARG A 404 22.38 -10.67 5.84
C ARG A 404 21.15 -10.97 6.71
N MET A 405 20.86 -12.25 6.83
CA MET A 405 19.80 -12.77 7.68
C MET A 405 20.37 -13.70 8.75
#